data_d543c68a8693d9026af658c534d9507d
#
_entry.id   d543c68a8693d9026af658c534d9507d
#
_cell.length_a   1.000
_cell.length_b   1.000
_cell.length_c   1.000
_cell.angle_alpha   90.00
_cell.angle_beta   90.00
_cell.angle_gamma   90.00
#
_symmetry.space_group_name_H-M   'P 1'
#
loop_
_entity.id
_entity.type
_entity.pdbx_description
1 polymer ?
#
loop_
_entity_poly.entity_id
_entity_poly.type
_entity_poly.pdbx_seq_one_letter_code
_entity_poly.pdbx_strand_id
1 'polypeptide(L)'
;VGAPLLTSLTARWPRKTTLLVLMAIFTLGNIACAIAPSYETLMAARVLTSLAHGTFFGVGSVVATSLVAPDRRASAIAVMFTGLTVANILGVPFGTWLGQLTSWRTTFWAVAVIGIVAMLVITALVPRDKAAPEAADWRADLRAMLRGPVLFGLLLTVLGFGGVFTVFTYIAPALTEVSGFPEAMVSPILLVFGGGLVVGNLLGGKLADRNLAWSVLGTLAALGIVMLAMSFALPNPIAAVIAVGLLGAAGFATVAPLQLWVLEKAGGAGTSLASSLNIAAFNLGNALGAWLGGVALEQGFGLTALPLVGAVLPLLALALLLVSLLLRRHAPLATSN
;
A
#
# COMPACT_ATOMS: atom_id res chain seq x y z
N VAL A 1 -5.60 12.58 0.12
CA VAL A 1 -5.79 13.95 -0.40
C VAL A 1 -4.47 14.55 -0.88
N GLY A 2 -3.36 14.41 -0.14
CA GLY A 2 -2.06 15.01 -0.49
C GLY A 2 -1.44 14.48 -1.79
N ALA A 3 -1.56 13.17 -2.05
CA ALA A 3 -0.92 12.53 -3.19
C ALA A 3 -1.33 13.14 -4.55
N PRO A 4 -2.61 13.24 -4.91
CA PRO A 4 -2.98 13.84 -6.19
C PRO A 4 -2.60 15.31 -6.30
N LEU A 5 -2.70 16.09 -5.19
CA LEU A 5 -2.35 17.49 -5.18
C LEU A 5 -0.87 17.71 -5.48
N LEU A 6 0.02 17.08 -4.70
CA LEU A 6 1.47 17.24 -4.89
C LEU A 6 1.94 16.64 -6.22
N THR A 7 1.34 15.54 -6.68
CA THR A 7 1.68 14.98 -8.00
C THR A 7 1.34 15.97 -9.12
N SER A 8 0.18 16.61 -9.06
CA SER A 8 -0.22 17.63 -10.05
C SER A 8 0.68 18.85 -10.00
N LEU A 9 1.04 19.34 -8.81
CA LEU A 9 1.93 20.47 -8.63
C LEU A 9 3.35 20.20 -9.13
N THR A 10 3.82 18.96 -8.98
CA THR A 10 5.18 18.55 -9.38
C THR A 10 5.24 17.89 -10.76
N ALA A 11 4.12 17.82 -11.49
CA ALA A 11 4.02 17.12 -12.78
C ALA A 11 4.99 17.65 -13.85
N ARG A 12 5.39 18.94 -13.77
CA ARG A 12 6.36 19.57 -14.67
C ARG A 12 7.80 19.41 -14.24
N TRP A 13 8.05 18.84 -13.07
CA TRP A 13 9.40 18.69 -12.55
C TRP A 13 10.02 17.36 -12.98
N PRO A 14 11.36 17.31 -13.15
CA PRO A 14 12.06 16.06 -13.32
C PRO A 14 11.74 15.10 -12.16
N ARG A 15 11.49 13.83 -12.45
CA ARG A 15 11.08 12.84 -11.43
C ARG A 15 12.07 12.76 -10.27
N LYS A 16 13.38 12.80 -10.56
CA LYS A 16 14.43 12.84 -9.54
C LYS A 16 14.29 14.06 -8.62
N THR A 17 14.06 15.23 -9.17
CA THR A 17 13.83 16.47 -8.40
C THR A 17 12.58 16.34 -7.53
N THR A 18 11.50 15.79 -8.08
CA THR A 18 10.26 15.54 -7.34
C THR A 18 10.53 14.62 -6.15
N LEU A 19 11.22 13.49 -6.35
CA LEU A 19 11.56 12.57 -5.24
C LEU A 19 12.40 13.25 -4.15
N LEU A 20 13.38 14.07 -4.54
CA LEU A 20 14.24 14.80 -3.58
C LEU A 20 13.44 15.83 -2.78
N VAL A 21 12.56 16.61 -3.42
CA VAL A 21 11.72 17.59 -2.74
C VAL A 21 10.74 16.91 -1.79
N LEU A 22 10.09 15.82 -2.22
CA LEU A 22 9.19 15.06 -1.35
C LEU A 22 9.92 14.46 -0.14
N MET A 23 11.14 13.96 -0.34
CA MET A 23 11.97 13.45 0.76
C MET A 23 12.44 14.58 1.68
N ALA A 24 12.72 15.78 1.16
CA ALA A 24 13.01 16.97 1.97
C ALA A 24 11.80 17.37 2.82
N ILE A 25 10.59 17.41 2.24
CA ILE A 25 9.34 17.69 2.99
C ILE A 25 9.14 16.65 4.08
N PHE A 26 9.34 15.37 3.78
CA PHE A 26 9.24 14.28 4.75
C PHE A 26 10.26 14.44 5.89
N THR A 27 11.51 14.74 5.57
CA THR A 27 12.59 14.91 6.55
C THR A 27 12.33 16.13 7.45
N LEU A 28 12.00 17.29 6.87
CA LEU A 28 11.68 18.50 7.62
C LEU A 28 10.43 18.32 8.49
N GLY A 29 9.42 17.62 7.97
CA GLY A 29 8.24 17.28 8.75
C GLY A 29 8.54 16.37 9.94
N ASN A 30 9.46 15.40 9.81
CA ASN A 30 9.90 14.57 10.94
C ASN A 30 10.74 15.37 11.94
N ILE A 31 11.59 16.30 11.51
CA ILE A 31 12.27 17.24 12.40
C ILE A 31 11.23 18.08 13.16
N ALA A 32 10.22 18.62 12.48
CA ALA A 32 9.14 19.37 13.12
C ALA A 32 8.37 18.50 14.15
N CYS A 33 8.14 17.23 13.86
CA CYS A 33 7.56 16.27 14.82
C CYS A 33 8.46 16.12 16.06
N ALA A 34 9.78 16.00 15.87
CA ALA A 34 10.74 15.80 16.97
C ALA A 34 10.80 16.99 17.93
N ILE A 35 10.63 18.21 17.43
CA ILE A 35 10.68 19.46 18.22
C ILE A 35 9.31 19.98 18.64
N ALA A 36 8.21 19.29 18.28
CA ALA A 36 6.84 19.74 18.52
C ALA A 36 6.58 20.00 20.02
N PRO A 37 6.16 21.21 20.41
CA PRO A 37 5.89 21.55 21.82
C PRO A 37 4.53 21.07 22.29
N SER A 38 3.56 20.86 21.39
CA SER A 38 2.19 20.46 21.70
C SER A 38 1.68 19.37 20.75
N TYR A 39 0.55 18.75 21.10
CA TYR A 39 -0.11 17.74 20.27
C TYR A 39 -0.56 18.33 18.92
N GLU A 40 -1.10 19.53 18.90
CA GLU A 40 -1.59 20.20 17.69
C GLU A 40 -0.45 20.45 16.70
N THR A 41 0.70 20.91 17.20
CA THR A 41 1.89 21.14 16.35
C THR A 41 2.45 19.82 15.83
N LEU A 42 2.43 18.76 16.65
CA LEU A 42 2.79 17.41 16.22
C LEU A 42 1.86 16.93 15.11
N MET A 43 0.54 17.10 15.27
CA MET A 43 -0.43 16.69 14.25
C MET A 43 -0.28 17.49 12.95
N ALA A 44 -0.02 18.78 13.01
CA ALA A 44 0.26 19.61 11.83
C ALA A 44 1.51 19.10 11.09
N ALA A 45 2.59 18.81 11.81
CA ALA A 45 3.81 18.24 11.23
C ALA A 45 3.57 16.83 10.63
N ARG A 46 2.73 15.99 11.25
CA ARG A 46 2.32 14.67 10.72
C ARG A 46 1.50 14.81 9.43
N VAL A 47 0.60 15.79 9.34
CA VAL A 47 -0.12 16.10 8.09
C VAL A 47 0.88 16.46 6.99
N LEU A 48 1.86 17.33 7.28
CA LEU A 48 2.91 17.69 6.32
C LEU A 48 3.69 16.46 5.82
N THR A 49 4.13 15.57 6.70
CA THR A 49 4.82 14.33 6.30
C THR A 49 3.93 13.42 5.46
N SER A 50 2.63 13.32 5.77
CA SER A 50 1.69 12.46 5.07
C SER A 50 1.42 12.92 3.63
N LEU A 51 1.49 14.24 3.36
CA LEU A 51 1.33 14.78 2.01
C LEU A 51 2.39 14.23 1.04
N ALA A 52 3.64 14.10 1.50
CA ALA A 52 4.74 13.58 0.67
C ALA A 52 4.63 12.08 0.39
N HIS A 53 4.07 11.30 1.32
CA HIS A 53 4.07 9.83 1.30
C HIS A 53 3.47 9.23 0.02
N GLY A 54 2.22 9.55 -0.29
CA GLY A 54 1.52 8.98 -1.45
C GLY A 54 2.15 9.36 -2.79
N THR A 55 2.57 10.63 -2.92
CA THR A 55 3.25 11.12 -4.13
C THR A 55 4.61 10.47 -4.31
N PHE A 56 5.38 10.27 -3.22
CA PHE A 56 6.68 9.63 -3.27
C PHE A 56 6.57 8.19 -3.79
N PHE A 57 5.67 7.38 -3.27
CA PHE A 57 5.43 6.02 -3.77
C PHE A 57 4.86 6.01 -5.18
N GLY A 58 3.99 6.96 -5.51
CA GLY A 58 3.44 7.10 -6.85
C GLY A 58 4.50 7.39 -7.91
N VAL A 59 5.31 8.43 -7.71
CA VAL A 59 6.43 8.78 -8.61
C VAL A 59 7.51 7.70 -8.59
N GLY A 60 7.80 7.14 -7.41
CA GLY A 60 8.75 6.03 -7.25
C GLY A 60 8.37 4.80 -8.06
N SER A 61 7.08 4.41 -8.10
CA SER A 61 6.61 3.30 -8.92
C SER A 61 6.85 3.54 -10.41
N VAL A 62 6.62 4.77 -10.89
CA VAL A 62 6.86 5.14 -12.29
C VAL A 62 8.36 5.11 -12.60
N VAL A 63 9.20 5.61 -11.71
CA VAL A 63 10.68 5.52 -11.86
C VAL A 63 11.12 4.06 -11.87
N ALA A 64 10.68 3.24 -10.90
CA ALA A 64 11.04 1.83 -10.83
C ALA A 64 10.68 1.07 -12.12
N THR A 65 9.48 1.28 -12.65
CA THR A 65 9.03 0.63 -13.89
C THR A 65 9.74 1.15 -15.14
N SER A 66 10.27 2.36 -15.13
CA SER A 66 11.01 2.94 -16.26
C SER A 66 12.46 2.43 -16.36
N LEU A 67 12.99 1.83 -15.29
CA LEU A 67 14.37 1.32 -15.23
C LEU A 67 14.50 -0.15 -15.64
N VAL A 68 13.39 -0.83 -15.93
CA VAL A 68 13.36 -2.26 -16.24
C VAL A 68 12.60 -2.56 -17.54
N ALA A 69 12.85 -3.74 -18.10
CA ALA A 69 12.09 -4.23 -19.25
C ALA A 69 10.60 -4.43 -18.90
N PRO A 70 9.68 -4.36 -19.89
CA PRO A 70 8.24 -4.45 -19.68
C PRO A 70 7.78 -5.69 -18.91
N ASP A 71 8.45 -6.82 -19.11
CA ASP A 71 8.19 -8.12 -18.47
C ASP A 71 8.61 -8.19 -16.99
N ARG A 72 9.25 -7.14 -16.45
CA ARG A 72 9.74 -7.06 -15.07
C ARG A 72 9.18 -5.89 -14.27
N ARG A 73 8.18 -5.19 -14.80
CA ARG A 73 7.64 -3.98 -14.18
C ARG A 73 6.98 -4.25 -12.82
N ALA A 74 6.22 -5.33 -12.70
CA ALA A 74 5.57 -5.67 -11.43
C ALA A 74 6.61 -6.09 -10.37
N SER A 75 7.65 -6.84 -10.76
CA SER A 75 8.77 -7.17 -9.86
C SER A 75 9.53 -5.93 -9.40
N ALA A 76 9.73 -4.92 -10.25
CA ALA A 76 10.35 -3.66 -9.85
C ALA A 76 9.51 -2.89 -8.82
N ILE A 77 8.19 -2.85 -9.00
CA ILE A 77 7.25 -2.29 -8.01
C ILE A 77 7.35 -3.08 -6.70
N ALA A 78 7.36 -4.41 -6.76
CA ALA A 78 7.47 -5.26 -5.59
C ALA A 78 8.78 -5.02 -4.81
N VAL A 79 9.91 -4.89 -5.51
CA VAL A 79 11.21 -4.55 -4.90
C VAL A 79 11.15 -3.20 -4.20
N MET A 80 10.53 -2.20 -4.81
CA MET A 80 10.34 -0.88 -4.18
C MET A 80 9.50 -1.00 -2.89
N PHE A 81 8.40 -1.75 -2.91
CA PHE A 81 7.57 -1.98 -1.73
C PHE A 81 8.22 -2.87 -0.67
N THR A 82 9.26 -3.64 -1.01
CA THR A 82 10.06 -4.38 -0.02
C THR A 82 10.69 -3.42 1.00
N GLY A 83 11.06 -2.22 0.60
CA GLY A 83 11.52 -1.17 1.52
C GLY A 83 10.47 -0.82 2.59
N LEU A 84 9.20 -0.69 2.20
CA LEU A 84 8.09 -0.47 3.14
C LEU A 84 7.93 -1.66 4.10
N THR A 85 8.05 -2.88 3.58
CA THR A 85 7.94 -4.11 4.37
C THR A 85 9.06 -4.20 5.41
N VAL A 86 10.31 -3.94 4.99
CA VAL A 86 11.48 -3.90 5.90
C VAL A 86 11.31 -2.81 6.96
N ALA A 87 10.80 -1.63 6.57
CA ALA A 87 10.51 -0.56 7.51
C ALA A 87 9.46 -0.95 8.56
N ASN A 88 8.44 -1.72 8.18
CA ASN A 88 7.46 -2.22 9.15
C ASN A 88 8.04 -3.29 10.08
N ILE A 89 8.81 -4.24 9.55
CA ILE A 89 9.36 -5.36 10.32
C ILE A 89 10.44 -4.89 11.31
N LEU A 90 11.35 -4.04 10.87
CA LEU A 90 12.50 -3.59 11.67
C LEU A 90 12.24 -2.22 12.30
N GLY A 91 11.60 -1.31 11.57
CA GLY A 91 11.40 0.07 12.01
C GLY A 91 10.44 0.20 13.19
N VAL A 92 9.35 -0.59 13.22
CA VAL A 92 8.38 -0.53 14.32
C VAL A 92 9.01 -1.03 15.64
N PRO A 93 9.61 -2.24 15.72
CA PRO A 93 10.27 -2.68 16.95
C PRO A 93 11.43 -1.78 17.36
N PHE A 94 12.28 -1.37 16.41
CA PHE A 94 13.41 -0.50 16.67
C PHE A 94 12.96 0.89 17.18
N GLY A 95 11.95 1.47 16.54
CA GLY A 95 11.39 2.76 16.94
C GLY A 95 10.74 2.69 18.33
N THR A 96 10.04 1.61 18.66
CA THR A 96 9.48 1.38 19.99
C THR A 96 10.58 1.25 21.04
N TRP A 97 11.58 0.42 20.78
CA TRP A 97 12.74 0.25 21.67
C TRP A 97 13.47 1.56 21.91
N LEU A 98 13.78 2.32 20.85
CA LEU A 98 14.45 3.61 20.95
C LEU A 98 13.61 4.63 21.73
N GLY A 99 12.31 4.66 21.50
CA GLY A 99 11.37 5.54 22.21
C GLY A 99 11.27 5.22 23.70
N GLN A 100 11.30 3.94 24.07
CA GLN A 100 11.29 3.49 25.47
C GLN A 100 12.59 3.81 26.19
N LEU A 101 13.75 3.68 25.52
CA LEU A 101 15.06 3.97 26.11
C LEU A 101 15.29 5.47 26.33
N THR A 102 14.71 6.34 25.54
CA THR A 102 15.03 7.76 25.53
C THR A 102 13.78 8.63 25.59
N SER A 103 13.15 8.87 24.44
CA SER A 103 11.94 9.64 24.28
C SER A 103 11.32 9.32 22.93
N TRP A 104 10.00 9.44 22.81
CA TRP A 104 9.29 9.34 21.53
C TRP A 104 9.82 10.34 20.48
N ARG A 105 10.35 11.48 20.89
CA ARG A 105 10.98 12.46 20.01
C ARG A 105 12.22 11.93 19.30
N THR A 106 13.00 11.09 19.97
CA THR A 106 14.22 10.46 19.41
C THR A 106 13.89 9.57 18.21
N THR A 107 12.72 8.94 18.21
CA THR A 107 12.24 8.15 17.06
C THR A 107 12.08 9.03 15.81
N PHE A 108 11.52 10.24 15.94
CA PHE A 108 11.40 11.17 14.81
C PHE A 108 12.77 11.72 14.35
N TRP A 109 13.71 11.94 15.25
CA TRP A 109 15.09 12.27 14.89
C TRP A 109 15.76 11.16 14.09
N ALA A 110 15.60 9.90 14.51
CA ALA A 110 16.12 8.75 13.78
C ALA A 110 15.51 8.68 12.35
N VAL A 111 14.21 8.88 12.24
CA VAL A 111 13.54 8.93 10.91
C VAL A 111 14.04 10.10 10.06
N ALA A 112 14.30 11.26 10.64
CA ALA A 112 14.88 12.40 9.93
C ALA A 112 16.29 12.10 9.39
N VAL A 113 17.13 11.44 10.17
CA VAL A 113 18.47 10.99 9.73
C VAL A 113 18.35 10.00 8.58
N ILE A 114 17.43 9.01 8.66
CA ILE A 114 17.15 8.08 7.56
C ILE A 114 16.69 8.84 6.32
N GLY A 115 15.86 9.88 6.46
CA GLY A 115 15.42 10.75 5.37
C GLY A 115 16.59 11.45 4.68
N ILE A 116 17.57 11.96 5.44
CA ILE A 116 18.79 12.56 4.87
C ILE A 116 19.59 11.51 4.08
N VAL A 117 19.79 10.32 4.64
CA VAL A 117 20.49 9.22 3.97
C VAL A 117 19.75 8.85 2.67
N ALA A 118 18.42 8.77 2.70
CA ALA A 118 17.61 8.49 1.52
C ALA A 118 17.79 9.58 0.43
N MET A 119 17.85 10.88 0.79
CA MET A 119 18.14 11.94 -0.17
C MET A 119 19.52 11.79 -0.82
N LEU A 120 20.54 11.41 -0.04
CA LEU A 120 21.87 11.14 -0.58
C LEU A 120 21.86 9.97 -1.55
N VAL A 121 21.19 8.88 -1.20
CA VAL A 121 21.03 7.69 -2.06
C VAL A 121 20.27 8.03 -3.36
N ILE A 122 19.16 8.77 -3.28
CA ILE A 122 18.41 9.22 -4.46
C ILE A 122 19.31 10.10 -5.35
N THR A 123 20.08 11.01 -4.75
CA THR A 123 20.98 11.90 -5.47
C THR A 123 22.07 11.12 -6.20
N ALA A 124 22.61 10.07 -5.60
CA ALA A 124 23.68 9.27 -6.16
C ALA A 124 23.19 8.26 -7.21
N LEU A 125 22.07 7.56 -6.93
CA LEU A 125 21.68 6.36 -7.70
C LEU A 125 20.54 6.59 -8.68
N VAL A 126 19.63 7.55 -8.45
CA VAL A 126 18.52 7.79 -9.40
C VAL A 126 19.04 8.59 -10.58
N PRO A 127 18.88 8.08 -11.82
CA PRO A 127 19.31 8.80 -13.03
C PRO A 127 18.57 10.14 -13.17
N ARG A 128 19.22 11.12 -13.80
CA ARG A 128 18.54 12.34 -14.22
C ARG A 128 17.65 12.04 -15.43
N ASP A 129 16.46 12.59 -15.44
CA ASP A 129 15.60 12.50 -16.63
C ASP A 129 16.32 13.17 -17.82
N LYS A 130 16.42 12.44 -18.94
CA LYS A 130 17.11 12.95 -20.15
C LYS A 130 16.28 13.95 -20.94
N ALA A 131 14.98 14.02 -20.70
CA ALA A 131 14.07 14.99 -21.31
C ALA A 131 13.28 15.70 -20.22
N ALA A 132 13.01 16.99 -20.42
CA ALA A 132 12.01 17.68 -19.63
C ALA A 132 10.67 16.96 -19.84
N PRO A 133 9.86 16.75 -18.79
CA PRO A 133 8.52 16.21 -18.96
C PRO A 133 7.79 17.05 -20.00
N GLU A 134 7.17 16.41 -20.99
CA GLU A 134 6.25 17.13 -21.90
C GLU A 134 5.30 17.95 -21.04
N ALA A 135 4.92 19.13 -21.53
CA ALA A 135 4.09 20.07 -20.79
C ALA A 135 2.84 19.33 -20.28
N ALA A 136 2.83 19.04 -18.99
CA ALA A 136 1.74 18.28 -18.37
C ALA A 136 0.45 19.06 -18.56
N ASP A 137 -0.43 18.57 -19.40
CA ASP A 137 -1.81 19.04 -19.47
C ASP A 137 -2.59 18.41 -18.32
N TRP A 138 -2.63 19.11 -17.18
CA TRP A 138 -3.34 18.66 -15.98
C TRP A 138 -4.81 18.29 -16.25
N ARG A 139 -5.42 18.94 -17.27
CA ARG A 139 -6.80 18.63 -17.68
C ARG A 139 -6.87 17.29 -18.41
N ALA A 140 -5.89 16.99 -19.27
CA ALA A 140 -5.78 15.69 -19.93
C ALA A 140 -5.49 14.58 -18.92
N ASP A 141 -4.58 14.84 -17.97
CA ASP A 141 -4.27 13.91 -16.87
C ASP A 141 -5.50 13.63 -16.00
N LEU A 142 -6.23 14.68 -15.60
CA LEU A 142 -7.45 14.51 -14.82
C LEU A 142 -8.54 13.76 -15.59
N ARG A 143 -8.72 14.07 -16.89
CA ARG A 143 -9.66 13.33 -17.75
C ARG A 143 -9.25 11.86 -17.88
N ALA A 144 -7.95 11.57 -17.98
CA ALA A 144 -7.45 10.19 -17.99
C ALA A 144 -7.80 9.43 -16.71
N MET A 145 -7.73 10.11 -15.54
CA MET A 145 -8.09 9.51 -14.25
C MET A 145 -9.59 9.23 -14.12
N LEU A 146 -10.43 10.04 -14.75
CA LEU A 146 -11.89 9.84 -14.75
C LEU A 146 -12.35 8.77 -15.76
N ARG A 147 -11.44 8.15 -16.50
CA ARG A 147 -11.81 7.03 -17.39
C ARG A 147 -12.27 5.83 -16.57
N GLY A 148 -13.37 5.20 -17.00
CA GLY A 148 -13.95 4.05 -16.32
C GLY A 148 -12.95 2.94 -15.96
N PRO A 149 -12.02 2.53 -16.85
CA PRO A 149 -11.03 1.51 -16.52
C PRO A 149 -10.05 1.88 -15.39
N VAL A 150 -9.72 3.18 -15.25
CA VAL A 150 -8.84 3.66 -14.16
C VAL A 150 -9.61 3.69 -12.85
N LEU A 151 -10.81 4.28 -12.85
CA LEU A 151 -11.70 4.31 -11.66
C LEU A 151 -12.02 2.89 -11.17
N PHE A 152 -12.25 1.96 -12.10
CA PHE A 152 -12.46 0.56 -11.77
C PHE A 152 -11.22 -0.07 -11.13
N GLY A 153 -10.01 0.22 -11.63
CA GLY A 153 -8.76 -0.21 -11.02
C GLY A 153 -8.56 0.34 -9.61
N LEU A 154 -8.87 1.63 -9.39
CA LEU A 154 -8.83 2.25 -8.07
C LEU A 154 -9.83 1.61 -7.10
N LEU A 155 -11.05 1.33 -7.56
CA LEU A 155 -12.07 0.61 -6.78
C LEU A 155 -11.58 -0.79 -6.39
N LEU A 156 -10.99 -1.54 -7.34
CA LEU A 156 -10.40 -2.85 -7.05
C LEU A 156 -9.30 -2.75 -5.99
N THR A 157 -8.53 -1.66 -5.98
CA THR A 157 -7.48 -1.43 -4.96
C THR A 157 -8.09 -1.15 -3.59
N VAL A 158 -9.08 -0.25 -3.50
CA VAL A 158 -9.77 0.06 -2.23
C VAL A 158 -10.37 -1.21 -1.63
N LEU A 159 -11.12 -1.97 -2.41
CA LEU A 159 -11.78 -3.19 -1.95
C LEU A 159 -10.77 -4.32 -1.74
N GLY A 160 -9.87 -4.54 -2.72
CA GLY A 160 -8.96 -5.69 -2.71
C GLY A 160 -7.98 -5.70 -1.56
N PHE A 161 -7.56 -4.53 -1.07
CA PHE A 161 -6.60 -4.44 0.03
C PHE A 161 -7.25 -4.05 1.36
N GLY A 162 -8.40 -3.37 1.35
CA GLY A 162 -9.05 -2.84 2.56
C GLY A 162 -9.35 -3.90 3.61
N GLY A 163 -9.72 -5.11 3.18
CA GLY A 163 -10.02 -6.22 4.09
C GLY A 163 -8.88 -6.58 5.04
N VAL A 164 -7.62 -6.43 4.61
CA VAL A 164 -6.46 -6.71 5.48
C VAL A 164 -6.50 -5.89 6.77
N PHE A 165 -6.89 -4.60 6.67
CA PHE A 165 -6.92 -3.71 7.82
C PHE A 165 -8.13 -3.90 8.72
N THR A 166 -9.20 -4.57 8.26
CA THR A 166 -10.30 -5.02 9.12
C THR A 166 -9.81 -5.98 10.20
N VAL A 167 -8.79 -6.79 9.88
CA VAL A 167 -8.17 -7.74 10.81
C VAL A 167 -6.94 -7.14 11.50
N PHE A 168 -6.02 -6.56 10.72
CA PHE A 168 -4.72 -6.12 11.22
C PHE A 168 -4.85 -5.03 12.29
N THR A 169 -5.83 -4.14 12.19
CA THR A 169 -6.09 -3.09 13.18
C THR A 169 -6.39 -3.67 14.56
N TYR A 170 -7.03 -4.82 14.61
CA TYR A 170 -7.47 -5.49 15.83
C TYR A 170 -6.70 -6.78 16.10
N ILE A 171 -5.53 -6.95 15.48
CA ILE A 171 -4.78 -8.21 15.57
C ILE A 171 -4.26 -8.50 16.97
N ALA A 172 -3.87 -7.46 17.72
CA ALA A 172 -3.37 -7.64 19.08
C ALA A 172 -4.45 -8.20 20.00
N PRO A 173 -5.65 -7.59 20.16
CA PRO A 173 -6.72 -8.21 20.94
C PRO A 173 -7.17 -9.56 20.37
N ALA A 174 -7.15 -9.79 19.07
CA ALA A 174 -7.49 -11.10 18.53
C ALA A 174 -6.50 -12.19 18.97
N LEU A 175 -5.22 -11.88 19.02
CA LEU A 175 -4.19 -12.82 19.50
C LEU A 175 -4.25 -13.04 21.00
N THR A 176 -4.51 -12.01 21.81
CA THR A 176 -4.54 -12.12 23.27
C THR A 176 -5.84 -12.72 23.79
N GLU A 177 -6.98 -12.24 23.32
CA GLU A 177 -8.30 -12.61 23.88
C GLU A 177 -8.87 -13.87 23.23
N VAL A 178 -8.59 -14.14 21.93
CA VAL A 178 -9.12 -15.31 21.22
C VAL A 178 -8.11 -16.45 21.18
N SER A 179 -6.86 -16.15 20.80
CA SER A 179 -5.82 -17.18 20.68
C SER A 179 -5.11 -17.49 22.01
N GLY A 180 -5.31 -16.65 23.07
CA GLY A 180 -4.76 -16.88 24.41
C GLY A 180 -3.27 -16.59 24.54
N PHE A 181 -2.69 -15.80 23.63
CA PHE A 181 -1.28 -15.42 23.73
C PHE A 181 -1.08 -14.33 24.78
N PRO A 182 0.03 -14.36 25.57
CA PRO A 182 0.42 -13.23 26.39
C PRO A 182 0.81 -12.04 25.51
N GLU A 183 0.60 -10.81 26.00
CA GLU A 183 0.90 -9.57 25.25
C GLU A 183 2.35 -9.53 24.71
N ALA A 184 3.32 -10.08 25.45
CA ALA A 184 4.71 -10.16 25.04
C ALA A 184 4.93 -10.97 23.74
N MET A 185 4.01 -11.89 23.40
CA MET A 185 4.09 -12.70 22.18
C MET A 185 3.51 -12.00 20.95
N VAL A 186 2.75 -10.92 21.10
CA VAL A 186 2.17 -10.19 19.97
C VAL A 186 3.26 -9.68 19.01
N SER A 187 4.29 -9.02 19.53
CA SER A 187 5.40 -8.50 18.71
C SER A 187 6.14 -9.60 17.94
N PRO A 188 6.56 -10.73 18.53
CA PRO A 188 7.11 -11.87 17.79
C PRO A 188 6.19 -12.42 16.71
N ILE A 189 4.87 -12.51 16.97
CA ILE A 189 3.91 -13.00 15.97
C ILE A 189 3.77 -11.99 14.82
N LEU A 190 3.83 -10.70 15.09
CA LEU A 190 3.84 -9.68 14.05
C LEU A 190 5.09 -9.73 13.16
N LEU A 191 6.21 -10.29 13.64
CA LEU A 191 7.35 -10.58 12.77
C LEU A 191 7.03 -11.67 11.73
N VAL A 192 6.19 -12.65 12.10
CA VAL A 192 5.70 -13.67 11.14
C VAL A 192 4.82 -13.02 10.07
N PHE A 193 3.92 -12.09 10.47
CA PHE A 193 3.17 -11.26 9.52
C PHE A 193 4.12 -10.51 8.58
N GLY A 194 5.14 -9.86 9.14
CA GLY A 194 6.17 -9.13 8.38
C GLY A 194 6.91 -10.02 7.38
N GLY A 195 7.31 -11.23 7.78
CA GLY A 195 7.88 -12.23 6.88
C GLY A 195 6.92 -12.58 5.73
N GLY A 196 5.64 -12.75 6.06
CA GLY A 196 4.57 -12.92 5.07
C GLY A 196 4.49 -11.77 4.07
N LEU A 197 4.58 -10.50 4.54
CA LEU A 197 4.57 -9.33 3.65
C LEU A 197 5.68 -9.41 2.58
N VAL A 198 6.91 -9.79 2.97
CA VAL A 198 8.04 -9.93 2.02
C VAL A 198 7.74 -10.99 0.98
N VAL A 199 7.37 -12.19 1.44
CA VAL A 199 7.08 -13.32 0.56
C VAL A 199 5.95 -12.97 -0.41
N GLY A 200 4.84 -12.44 0.12
CA GLY A 200 3.67 -12.07 -0.68
C GLY A 200 4.00 -11.01 -1.73
N ASN A 201 4.68 -9.94 -1.33
CA ASN A 201 5.05 -8.86 -2.23
C ASN A 201 5.91 -9.36 -3.42
N LEU A 202 6.92 -10.18 -3.14
CA LEU A 202 7.80 -10.73 -4.20
C LEU A 202 7.05 -11.72 -5.10
N LEU A 203 6.20 -12.58 -4.52
CA LEU A 203 5.37 -13.53 -5.29
C LEU A 203 4.37 -12.78 -6.16
N GLY A 204 3.67 -11.78 -5.62
CA GLY A 204 2.71 -10.95 -6.35
C GLY A 204 3.34 -10.26 -7.56
N GLY A 205 4.54 -9.68 -7.39
CA GLY A 205 5.30 -9.08 -8.47
C GLY A 205 5.62 -10.08 -9.59
N LYS A 206 6.19 -11.24 -9.24
CA LYS A 206 6.52 -12.30 -10.21
C LYS A 206 5.30 -12.86 -10.93
N LEU A 207 4.19 -13.04 -10.24
CA LEU A 207 2.94 -13.52 -10.84
C LEU A 207 2.38 -12.48 -11.83
N ALA A 208 2.40 -11.20 -11.47
CA ALA A 208 1.91 -10.12 -12.32
C ALA A 208 2.76 -9.93 -13.59
N ASP A 209 4.08 -10.12 -13.50
CA ASP A 209 4.98 -10.09 -14.66
C ASP A 209 4.65 -11.21 -15.67
N ARG A 210 4.13 -12.37 -15.20
CA ARG A 210 3.71 -13.46 -16.10
C ARG A 210 2.35 -13.19 -16.73
N ASN A 211 1.37 -12.82 -15.95
CA ASN A 211 0.03 -12.48 -16.41
C ASN A 211 -0.70 -11.63 -15.39
N LEU A 212 -0.84 -10.36 -15.70
CA LEU A 212 -1.41 -9.38 -14.78
C LEU A 212 -2.87 -9.70 -14.37
N ALA A 213 -3.72 -10.06 -15.34
CA ALA A 213 -5.15 -10.32 -15.06
C ALA A 213 -5.34 -11.53 -14.15
N TRP A 214 -4.65 -12.64 -14.46
CA TRP A 214 -4.71 -13.85 -13.61
C TRP A 214 -4.06 -13.61 -12.23
N SER A 215 -3.03 -12.76 -12.17
CA SER A 215 -2.41 -12.42 -10.89
C SER A 215 -3.36 -11.64 -10.00
N VAL A 216 -4.06 -10.62 -10.52
CA VAL A 216 -5.06 -9.87 -9.74
C VAL A 216 -6.19 -10.80 -9.26
N LEU A 217 -6.73 -11.64 -10.15
CA LEU A 217 -7.77 -12.62 -9.77
C LEU A 217 -7.28 -13.58 -8.69
N GLY A 218 -6.11 -14.19 -8.91
CA GLY A 218 -5.57 -15.21 -7.99
C GLY A 218 -5.18 -14.66 -6.63
N THR A 219 -4.60 -13.46 -6.58
CA THR A 219 -4.21 -12.82 -5.31
C THR A 219 -5.42 -12.34 -4.51
N LEU A 220 -6.46 -11.80 -5.16
CA LEU A 220 -7.72 -11.45 -4.50
C LEU A 220 -8.44 -12.69 -3.96
N ALA A 221 -8.49 -13.77 -4.74
CA ALA A 221 -9.07 -15.04 -4.29
C ALA A 221 -8.29 -15.62 -3.11
N ALA A 222 -6.95 -15.66 -3.19
CA ALA A 222 -6.09 -16.15 -2.12
C ALA A 222 -6.29 -15.35 -0.83
N LEU A 223 -6.36 -14.02 -0.91
CA LEU A 223 -6.61 -13.17 0.25
C LEU A 223 -7.98 -13.46 0.87
N GLY A 224 -9.04 -13.53 0.05
CA GLY A 224 -10.38 -13.87 0.54
C GLY A 224 -10.41 -15.23 1.24
N ILE A 225 -9.80 -16.27 0.66
CA ILE A 225 -9.72 -17.61 1.24
C ILE A 225 -8.94 -17.61 2.56
N VAL A 226 -7.78 -16.95 2.60
CA VAL A 226 -6.97 -16.85 3.82
C VAL A 226 -7.76 -16.16 4.94
N MET A 227 -8.49 -15.09 4.64
CA MET A 227 -9.29 -14.40 5.64
C MET A 227 -10.46 -15.24 6.12
N LEU A 228 -11.17 -15.95 5.23
CA LEU A 228 -12.22 -16.89 5.62
C LEU A 228 -11.67 -18.01 6.53
N ALA A 229 -10.53 -18.60 6.16
CA ALA A 229 -9.88 -19.63 6.95
C ALA A 229 -9.39 -19.12 8.32
N MET A 230 -8.91 -17.87 8.38
CA MET A 230 -8.39 -17.24 9.59
C MET A 230 -9.44 -17.15 10.69
N SER A 231 -10.71 -16.93 10.36
CA SER A 231 -11.81 -16.89 11.35
C SER A 231 -11.91 -18.18 12.16
N PHE A 232 -11.66 -19.32 11.49
CA PHE A 232 -11.65 -20.63 12.13
C PHE A 232 -10.30 -20.97 12.76
N ALA A 233 -9.22 -20.34 12.32
CA ALA A 233 -7.86 -20.57 12.82
C ALA A 233 -7.57 -19.83 14.12
N LEU A 234 -8.15 -18.64 14.34
CA LEU A 234 -7.88 -17.78 15.49
C LEU A 234 -8.00 -18.46 16.87
N PRO A 235 -8.99 -19.36 17.13
CA PRO A 235 -9.09 -20.02 18.43
C PRO A 235 -7.95 -21.01 18.74
N ASN A 236 -7.20 -21.45 17.72
CA ASN A 236 -6.05 -22.32 17.91
C ASN A 236 -4.75 -21.54 17.79
N PRO A 237 -3.89 -21.49 18.85
CA PRO A 237 -2.68 -20.66 18.84
C PRO A 237 -1.73 -20.93 17.66
N ILE A 238 -1.48 -22.19 17.32
CA ILE A 238 -0.58 -22.54 16.21
C ILE A 238 -1.18 -22.12 14.87
N ALA A 239 -2.46 -22.41 14.66
CA ALA A 239 -3.17 -22.04 13.45
C ALA A 239 -3.27 -20.51 13.30
N ALA A 240 -3.45 -19.78 14.40
CA ALA A 240 -3.47 -18.32 14.42
C ALA A 240 -2.15 -17.72 13.93
N VAL A 241 -1.00 -18.19 14.39
CA VAL A 241 0.34 -17.73 13.94
C VAL A 241 0.51 -17.97 12.44
N ILE A 242 0.14 -19.17 11.96
CA ILE A 242 0.19 -19.50 10.52
C ILE A 242 -0.73 -18.58 9.73
N ALA A 243 -1.96 -18.36 10.20
CA ALA A 243 -2.95 -17.50 9.54
C ALA A 243 -2.48 -16.05 9.47
N VAL A 244 -1.83 -15.53 10.52
CA VAL A 244 -1.22 -14.20 10.54
C VAL A 244 -0.12 -14.06 9.48
N GLY A 245 0.75 -15.04 9.34
CA GLY A 245 1.77 -15.07 8.29
C GLY A 245 1.15 -15.12 6.88
N LEU A 246 0.14 -15.97 6.69
CA LEU A 246 -0.59 -16.10 5.43
C LEU A 246 -1.37 -14.82 5.09
N LEU A 247 -1.96 -14.13 6.09
CA LEU A 247 -2.63 -12.83 5.89
C LEU A 247 -1.65 -11.80 5.35
N GLY A 248 -0.45 -11.73 5.93
CA GLY A 248 0.63 -10.87 5.42
C GLY A 248 1.00 -11.21 3.99
N ALA A 249 1.21 -12.49 3.69
CA ALA A 249 1.59 -12.95 2.37
C ALA A 249 0.50 -12.72 1.32
N ALA A 250 -0.74 -13.11 1.60
CA ALA A 250 -1.86 -12.93 0.67
C ALA A 250 -2.20 -11.44 0.47
N GLY A 251 -2.18 -10.64 1.54
CA GLY A 251 -2.44 -9.19 1.47
C GLY A 251 -1.43 -8.48 0.57
N PHE A 252 -0.13 -8.66 0.82
CA PHE A 252 0.89 -7.97 0.03
C PHE A 252 1.13 -8.56 -1.36
N ALA A 253 0.70 -9.79 -1.61
CA ALA A 253 0.68 -10.33 -2.97
C ALA A 253 -0.25 -9.55 -3.91
N THR A 254 -1.24 -8.81 -3.39
CA THR A 254 -2.15 -7.97 -4.20
C THR A 254 -1.53 -6.64 -4.61
N VAL A 255 -0.50 -6.14 -3.89
CA VAL A 255 -0.01 -4.75 -4.00
C VAL A 255 0.57 -4.45 -5.38
N ALA A 256 1.58 -5.22 -5.81
CA ALA A 256 2.22 -4.99 -7.10
C ALA A 256 1.28 -5.22 -8.30
N PRO A 257 0.44 -6.28 -8.32
CA PRO A 257 -0.55 -6.46 -9.38
C PRO A 257 -1.57 -5.32 -9.48
N LEU A 258 -2.15 -4.86 -8.36
CA LEU A 258 -3.11 -3.75 -8.36
C LEU A 258 -2.47 -2.43 -8.77
N GLN A 259 -1.24 -2.17 -8.32
CA GLN A 259 -0.49 -0.98 -8.71
C GLN A 259 -0.21 -0.98 -10.23
N LEU A 260 0.28 -2.09 -10.76
CA LEU A 260 0.55 -2.21 -12.20
C LEU A 260 -0.73 -2.13 -13.03
N TRP A 261 -1.83 -2.74 -12.56
CA TRP A 261 -3.13 -2.68 -13.21
C TRP A 261 -3.58 -1.24 -13.48
N VAL A 262 -3.52 -0.39 -12.45
CA VAL A 262 -3.91 1.02 -12.58
C VAL A 262 -2.97 1.77 -13.52
N LEU A 263 -1.65 1.53 -13.43
CA LEU A 263 -0.66 2.14 -14.32
C LEU A 263 -0.92 1.81 -15.79
N GLU A 264 -1.21 0.54 -16.12
CA GLU A 264 -1.51 0.12 -17.49
C GLU A 264 -2.82 0.71 -18.02
N LYS A 265 -3.86 0.83 -17.16
CA LYS A 265 -5.14 1.42 -17.57
C LYS A 265 -5.09 2.94 -17.74
N ALA A 266 -4.18 3.62 -17.05
CA ALA A 266 -3.97 5.04 -17.23
C ALA A 266 -3.38 5.37 -18.63
N GLY A 267 -2.49 4.50 -19.16
CA GLY A 267 -1.85 4.69 -20.46
C GLY A 267 -1.02 5.99 -20.49
N GLY A 268 0.14 6.02 -21.05
CA GLY A 268 1.07 7.14 -21.25
C GLY A 268 0.90 8.46 -20.46
N ALA A 269 -0.16 9.20 -20.72
CA ALA A 269 -0.45 10.45 -20.02
C ALA A 269 -0.97 10.20 -18.59
N GLY A 270 -0.48 10.96 -17.60
CA GLY A 270 -0.98 10.92 -16.22
C GLY A 270 -0.57 9.69 -15.39
N THR A 271 0.39 8.88 -15.84
CA THR A 271 0.82 7.67 -15.11
C THR A 271 1.27 7.97 -13.67
N SER A 272 1.97 9.08 -13.44
CA SER A 272 2.38 9.48 -12.08
C SER A 272 1.18 9.83 -11.20
N LEU A 273 0.18 10.52 -11.77
CA LEU A 273 -1.06 10.86 -11.06
C LEU A 273 -1.87 9.60 -10.76
N ALA A 274 -2.03 8.68 -11.75
CA ALA A 274 -2.70 7.41 -11.56
C ALA A 274 -2.05 6.55 -10.48
N SER A 275 -0.72 6.49 -10.49
CA SER A 275 0.07 5.81 -9.47
C SER A 275 -0.16 6.39 -8.08
N SER A 276 -0.11 7.71 -7.95
CA SER A 276 -0.33 8.41 -6.68
C SER A 276 -1.78 8.28 -6.18
N LEU A 277 -2.76 8.31 -7.09
CA LEU A 277 -4.17 8.04 -6.76
C LEU A 277 -4.36 6.60 -6.29
N ASN A 278 -3.63 5.64 -6.88
CA ASN A 278 -3.70 4.26 -6.43
C ASN A 278 -3.12 4.07 -5.02
N ILE A 279 -2.03 4.78 -4.67
CA ILE A 279 -1.54 4.81 -3.29
C ILE A 279 -2.60 5.42 -2.35
N ALA A 280 -3.29 6.48 -2.78
CA ALA A 280 -4.41 7.03 -2.01
C ALA A 280 -5.56 6.03 -1.88
N ALA A 281 -5.85 5.22 -2.92
CA ALA A 281 -6.85 4.16 -2.88
C ALA A 281 -6.48 3.04 -1.88
N PHE A 282 -5.21 2.63 -1.82
CA PHE A 282 -4.73 1.71 -0.76
C PHE A 282 -5.00 2.28 0.64
N ASN A 283 -4.65 3.55 0.88
CA ASN A 283 -4.87 4.19 2.18
C ASN A 283 -6.37 4.37 2.50
N LEU A 284 -7.20 4.65 1.50
CA LEU A 284 -8.66 4.69 1.67
C LEU A 284 -9.21 3.30 2.03
N GLY A 285 -8.70 2.24 1.36
CA GLY A 285 -9.01 0.86 1.70
C GLY A 285 -8.65 0.52 3.15
N ASN A 286 -7.45 0.91 3.59
CA ASN A 286 -7.00 0.71 4.97
C ASN A 286 -7.95 1.38 5.98
N ALA A 287 -8.31 2.64 5.73
CA ALA A 287 -9.24 3.39 6.59
C ALA A 287 -10.64 2.75 6.60
N LEU A 288 -11.15 2.36 5.44
CA LEU A 288 -12.43 1.68 5.30
C LEU A 288 -12.43 0.33 6.04
N GLY A 289 -11.37 -0.46 5.87
CA GLY A 289 -11.23 -1.75 6.55
C GLY A 289 -11.18 -1.61 8.07
N ALA A 290 -10.36 -0.69 8.57
CA ALA A 290 -10.27 -0.41 10.01
C ALA A 290 -11.61 0.06 10.58
N TRP A 291 -12.33 0.94 9.87
CA TRP A 291 -13.66 1.42 10.26
C TRP A 291 -14.69 0.29 10.27
N LEU A 292 -14.73 -0.55 9.21
CA LEU A 292 -15.64 -1.70 9.17
C LEU A 292 -15.40 -2.69 10.31
N GLY A 293 -14.13 -2.91 10.67
CA GLY A 293 -13.78 -3.73 11.84
C GLY A 293 -14.33 -3.13 13.14
N GLY A 294 -14.20 -1.81 13.34
CA GLY A 294 -14.76 -1.10 14.48
C GLY A 294 -16.28 -1.22 14.55
N VAL A 295 -16.96 -0.94 13.44
CA VAL A 295 -18.43 -1.07 13.34
C VAL A 295 -18.87 -2.51 13.66
N ALA A 296 -18.17 -3.52 13.13
CA ALA A 296 -18.50 -4.91 13.43
C ALA A 296 -18.41 -5.23 14.94
N LEU A 297 -17.37 -4.72 15.62
CA LEU A 297 -17.21 -4.90 17.07
C LEU A 297 -18.29 -4.14 17.86
N GLU A 298 -18.62 -2.91 17.47
CA GLU A 298 -19.71 -2.12 18.07
C GLU A 298 -21.08 -2.79 17.94
N GLN A 299 -21.31 -3.52 16.84
CA GLN A 299 -22.52 -4.30 16.61
C GLN A 299 -22.53 -5.65 17.36
N GLY A 300 -21.51 -5.94 18.18
CA GLY A 300 -21.41 -7.15 18.97
C GLY A 300 -20.88 -8.38 18.24
N PHE A 301 -20.39 -8.23 17.00
CA PHE A 301 -19.63 -9.30 16.36
C PHE A 301 -18.28 -9.47 17.08
N GLY A 302 -17.95 -10.69 17.50
CA GLY A 302 -16.68 -10.94 18.18
C GLY A 302 -15.46 -10.78 17.28
N LEU A 303 -14.26 -10.77 17.90
CA LEU A 303 -12.97 -10.67 17.17
C LEU A 303 -12.77 -11.77 16.11
N THR A 304 -13.35 -12.95 16.31
CA THR A 304 -13.32 -14.05 15.33
C THR A 304 -14.12 -13.78 14.06
N ALA A 305 -15.07 -12.84 14.10
CA ALA A 305 -15.84 -12.47 12.93
C ALA A 305 -15.12 -11.42 12.04
N LEU A 306 -14.12 -10.71 12.55
CA LEU A 306 -13.41 -9.67 11.80
C LEU A 306 -12.80 -10.19 10.49
N PRO A 307 -12.17 -11.38 10.43
CA PRO A 307 -11.68 -11.91 9.17
C PRO A 307 -12.81 -12.21 8.17
N LEU A 308 -14.00 -12.63 8.62
CA LEU A 308 -15.15 -12.82 7.74
C LEU A 308 -15.65 -11.51 7.15
N VAL A 309 -15.79 -10.48 8.01
CA VAL A 309 -16.18 -9.12 7.58
C VAL A 309 -15.14 -8.57 6.58
N GLY A 310 -13.86 -8.73 6.89
CA GLY A 310 -12.77 -8.29 6.02
C GLY A 310 -12.73 -9.03 4.68
N ALA A 311 -13.06 -10.32 4.65
CA ALA A 311 -13.06 -11.16 3.44
C ALA A 311 -14.09 -10.68 2.40
N VAL A 312 -15.18 -10.03 2.83
CA VAL A 312 -16.21 -9.50 1.93
C VAL A 312 -15.58 -8.54 0.90
N LEU A 313 -14.61 -7.70 1.32
CA LEU A 313 -14.02 -6.69 0.46
C LEU A 313 -13.21 -7.29 -0.71
N PRO A 314 -12.19 -8.15 -0.51
CA PRO A 314 -11.46 -8.74 -1.62
C PRO A 314 -12.33 -9.70 -2.46
N LEU A 315 -13.31 -10.38 -1.87
CA LEU A 315 -14.23 -11.24 -2.61
C LEU A 315 -15.19 -10.41 -3.49
N LEU A 316 -15.63 -9.24 -3.02
CA LEU A 316 -16.40 -8.31 -3.85
C LEU A 316 -15.54 -7.76 -5.00
N ALA A 317 -14.28 -7.38 -4.75
CA ALA A 317 -13.36 -6.97 -5.79
C ALA A 317 -13.15 -8.08 -6.83
N LEU A 318 -12.98 -9.34 -6.39
CA LEU A 318 -12.86 -10.50 -7.25
C LEU A 318 -14.11 -10.70 -8.12
N ALA A 319 -15.31 -10.63 -7.53
CA ALA A 319 -16.57 -10.77 -8.25
C ALA A 319 -16.75 -9.67 -9.31
N LEU A 320 -16.46 -8.41 -8.96
CA LEU A 320 -16.52 -7.28 -9.90
C LEU A 320 -15.54 -7.47 -11.06
N LEU A 321 -14.32 -7.94 -10.79
CA LEU A 321 -13.33 -8.21 -11.84
C LEU A 321 -13.78 -9.34 -12.76
N LEU A 322 -14.29 -10.45 -12.21
CA LEU A 322 -14.81 -11.58 -12.99
C LEU A 322 -15.96 -11.13 -13.91
N VAL A 323 -16.94 -10.41 -13.38
CA VAL A 323 -18.04 -9.86 -14.17
C VAL A 323 -17.53 -8.95 -15.29
N SER A 324 -16.58 -8.05 -15.00
CA SER A 324 -15.98 -7.17 -16.01
C SER A 324 -15.29 -7.95 -17.14
N LEU A 325 -14.59 -9.04 -16.81
CA LEU A 325 -13.91 -9.88 -17.80
C LEU A 325 -14.91 -10.69 -18.66
N LEU A 326 -15.97 -11.21 -18.05
CA LEU A 326 -17.02 -11.94 -18.75
C LEU A 326 -17.77 -11.04 -19.73
N LEU A 327 -18.16 -9.84 -19.30
CA LEU A 327 -18.86 -8.87 -20.18
C LEU A 327 -18.00 -8.46 -21.37
N ARG A 328 -16.68 -8.33 -21.21
CA ARG A 328 -15.76 -8.02 -22.32
C ARG A 328 -15.65 -9.16 -23.33
N ARG A 329 -15.77 -10.42 -22.91
CA ARG A 329 -15.77 -11.58 -23.82
C ARG A 329 -17.02 -11.65 -24.70
N HIS A 330 -18.15 -11.12 -24.23
CA HIS A 330 -19.44 -11.15 -24.93
C HIS A 330 -19.72 -9.87 -25.74
N ALA A 331 -18.88 -8.83 -25.64
CA ALA A 331 -19.01 -7.66 -26.49
C ALA A 331 -18.61 -8.06 -27.92
N PRO A 332 -19.53 -8.00 -28.94
CA PRO A 332 -19.18 -8.29 -30.30
C PRO A 332 -18.10 -7.33 -30.77
N LEU A 333 -17.12 -7.86 -31.52
CA LEU A 333 -16.14 -7.05 -32.24
C LEU A 333 -16.94 -6.05 -33.07
N ALA A 334 -16.96 -4.79 -32.64
CA ALA A 334 -17.50 -3.72 -33.46
C ALA A 334 -16.69 -3.76 -34.77
N THR A 335 -17.35 -4.19 -35.85
CA THR A 335 -16.81 -4.16 -37.20
C THR A 335 -16.39 -2.72 -37.47
N SER A 336 -15.08 -2.51 -37.57
CA SER A 336 -14.52 -1.26 -38.07
C SER A 336 -14.96 -1.11 -39.54
N ASN A 337 -15.94 -0.25 -39.78
CA ASN A 337 -16.12 0.36 -41.08
C ASN A 337 -15.27 1.60 -41.21
#